data_e56c1140fb99a8a159f9563f2f900659
#
_entry.id   e56c1140fb99a8a159f9563f2f900659
#
_cell.length_a   1.000
_cell.length_b   1.000
_cell.length_c   1.000
_cell.angle_alpha   90.00
_cell.angle_beta   90.00
_cell.angle_gamma   90.00
#
_symmetry.space_group_name_H-M   'P 1'
#
loop_
_entity.id
_entity.type
_entity.pdbx_description
1 polymer ?
#
loop_
_entity_poly.entity_id
_entity_poly.type
_entity_poly.pdbx_seq_one_letter_code
_entity_poly.pdbx_strand_id
1 'polypeptide(L)'
;MTLGTRVYGIAAAALGLPALILGDFAAMGLPVPPATPGYPLFLYASAAVLVVAGLALQLRPTALPASLVLTACFAAALLVLHVPRAAAAATTWVSWEGVAELLAMTLGGALAFAAIADGPRAAFLRRAAPLLFGVCLVVFGISEFVYARFTAAMVPAWLPPSQLFWADATGGCQIAAGLAVLSGVLDVLAARLLTLMYLTFGVLVHLPRVIADPHSPGAWGEHGVNLVLAGAAWVLADTLGKAKRENAPETEDDPAAAI
;
A
#
# COMPACT_ATOMS: atom_id res chain seq x y z
N MET A 1 -18.35 2.46 4.59
CA MET A 1 -16.92 2.77 4.45
C MET A 1 -16.19 2.37 5.70
N THR A 2 -15.14 1.57 5.57
CA THR A 2 -14.31 1.14 6.69
C THR A 2 -13.27 2.20 7.05
N LEU A 3 -12.62 2.05 8.22
CA LEU A 3 -11.53 2.93 8.62
C LEU A 3 -10.32 2.79 7.68
N GLY A 4 -10.00 1.56 7.26
CA GLY A 4 -8.93 1.31 6.28
C GLY A 4 -9.14 2.06 4.97
N THR A 5 -10.38 2.08 4.42
CA THR A 5 -10.72 2.86 3.22
C THR A 5 -10.42 4.36 3.41
N ARG A 6 -10.73 4.92 4.57
CA ARG A 6 -10.44 6.33 4.87
C ARG A 6 -8.94 6.60 4.98
N VAL A 7 -8.22 5.75 5.71
CA VAL A 7 -6.77 5.88 5.87
C VAL A 7 -6.07 5.79 4.52
N TYR A 8 -6.46 4.84 3.66
CA TYR A 8 -5.93 4.73 2.30
C TYR A 8 -6.12 6.02 1.48
N GLY A 9 -7.31 6.63 1.54
CA GLY A 9 -7.56 7.89 0.84
C GLY A 9 -6.73 9.05 1.38
N ILE A 10 -6.62 9.18 2.71
CA ILE A 10 -5.77 10.21 3.33
C ILE A 10 -4.31 10.01 2.93
N ALA A 11 -3.83 8.76 2.93
CA ALA A 11 -2.48 8.43 2.52
C ALA A 11 -2.21 8.77 1.04
N ALA A 12 -3.16 8.50 0.14
CA ALA A 12 -3.05 8.89 -1.26
C ALA A 12 -2.99 10.42 -1.44
N ALA A 13 -3.79 11.17 -0.67
CA ALA A 13 -3.71 12.64 -0.67
C ALA A 13 -2.36 13.13 -0.11
N ALA A 14 -1.87 12.51 0.95
CA ALA A 14 -0.56 12.83 1.55
C ALA A 14 0.61 12.51 0.60
N LEU A 15 0.49 11.50 -0.26
CA LEU A 15 1.47 11.19 -1.29
C LEU A 15 1.51 12.25 -2.40
N GLY A 16 0.34 12.76 -2.83
CA GLY A 16 0.28 13.76 -3.90
C GLY A 16 0.69 15.17 -3.47
N LEU A 17 0.43 15.54 -2.22
CA LEU A 17 0.61 16.92 -1.75
C LEU A 17 2.07 17.43 -1.84
N PRO A 18 3.11 16.69 -1.41
CA PRO A 18 4.49 17.14 -1.55
C PRO A 18 4.91 17.35 -3.00
N ALA A 19 4.42 16.55 -3.94
CA ALA A 19 4.74 16.71 -5.36
C ALA A 19 4.19 18.03 -5.93
N LEU A 20 3.03 18.50 -5.46
CA LEU A 20 2.51 19.83 -5.84
C LEU A 20 3.39 20.98 -5.32
N ILE A 21 4.06 20.78 -4.20
CA ILE A 21 4.89 21.80 -3.55
C ILE A 21 6.32 21.79 -4.10
N LEU A 22 6.90 20.58 -4.24
CA LEU A 22 8.30 20.41 -4.61
C LEU A 22 8.52 20.34 -6.12
N GLY A 23 7.47 20.10 -6.91
CA GLY A 23 7.55 20.07 -8.36
C GLY A 23 8.36 18.88 -8.93
N ASP A 24 8.34 17.72 -8.24
CA ASP A 24 9.11 16.55 -8.64
C ASP A 24 8.30 15.24 -8.46
N PHE A 25 8.36 14.35 -9.46
CA PHE A 25 7.71 13.03 -9.40
C PHE A 25 8.32 12.11 -8.32
N ALA A 26 9.58 12.33 -7.94
CA ALA A 26 10.19 11.58 -6.85
C ALA A 26 9.45 11.76 -5.52
N ALA A 27 8.76 12.90 -5.34
CA ALA A 27 7.89 13.13 -4.18
C ALA A 27 6.62 12.23 -4.16
N MET A 28 6.34 11.53 -5.25
CA MET A 28 5.33 10.47 -5.35
C MET A 28 5.94 9.06 -5.50
N GLY A 29 7.25 8.93 -5.30
CA GLY A 29 7.96 7.65 -5.50
C GLY A 29 8.08 7.23 -6.98
N LEU A 30 7.83 8.14 -7.94
CA LEU A 30 7.80 7.79 -9.35
C LEU A 30 9.10 8.23 -10.06
N PRO A 31 9.78 7.30 -10.76
CA PRO A 31 11.07 7.57 -11.42
C PRO A 31 10.88 8.17 -12.81
N VAL A 32 10.24 9.32 -12.92
CA VAL A 32 10.02 10.01 -14.19
C VAL A 32 11.16 11.03 -14.43
N PRO A 33 11.93 10.93 -15.53
CA PRO A 33 12.99 11.88 -15.83
C PRO A 33 12.44 13.29 -16.11
N PRO A 34 13.06 14.37 -15.58
CA PRO A 34 12.63 15.74 -15.84
C PRO A 34 12.59 16.14 -17.32
N ALA A 35 13.38 15.47 -18.16
CA ALA A 35 13.41 15.68 -19.63
C ALA A 35 12.19 15.05 -20.35
N THR A 36 11.27 14.38 -19.64
CA THR A 36 10.09 13.77 -20.25
C THR A 36 9.18 14.86 -20.83
N PRO A 37 8.77 14.76 -22.11
CA PRO A 37 7.84 15.72 -22.69
C PRO A 37 6.56 15.85 -21.89
N GLY A 38 6.15 17.09 -21.59
CA GLY A 38 4.97 17.33 -20.76
C GLY A 38 5.15 17.10 -19.25
N TYR A 39 6.41 16.91 -18.78
CA TYR A 39 6.72 16.63 -17.39
C TYR A 39 5.92 17.49 -16.38
N PRO A 40 5.88 18.84 -16.46
CA PRO A 40 5.15 19.63 -15.48
C PRO A 40 3.64 19.37 -15.50
N LEU A 41 3.06 19.21 -16.70
CA LEU A 41 1.63 18.94 -16.85
C LEU A 41 1.26 17.59 -16.20
N PHE A 42 1.99 16.53 -16.54
CA PHE A 42 1.74 15.19 -15.99
C PHE A 42 1.98 15.14 -14.49
N LEU A 43 3.03 15.81 -14.01
CA LEU A 43 3.35 15.91 -12.58
C LEU A 43 2.18 16.53 -11.81
N TYR A 44 1.83 17.77 -12.13
CA TYR A 44 0.80 18.48 -11.38
C TYR A 44 -0.59 17.87 -11.56
N ALA A 45 -0.91 17.34 -12.75
CA ALA A 45 -2.17 16.65 -12.97
C ALA A 45 -2.28 15.37 -12.13
N SER A 46 -1.26 14.50 -12.13
CA SER A 46 -1.28 13.26 -11.36
C SER A 46 -1.29 13.52 -9.84
N ALA A 47 -0.48 14.47 -9.37
CA ALA A 47 -0.45 14.86 -7.97
C ALA A 47 -1.80 15.45 -7.51
N ALA A 48 -2.40 16.34 -8.30
CA ALA A 48 -3.71 16.91 -8.01
C ALA A 48 -4.81 15.84 -7.98
N VAL A 49 -4.76 14.88 -8.92
CA VAL A 49 -5.71 13.76 -8.96
C VAL A 49 -5.58 12.90 -7.69
N LEU A 50 -4.37 12.58 -7.22
CA LEU A 50 -4.17 11.83 -5.97
C LEU A 50 -4.74 12.59 -4.76
N VAL A 51 -4.49 13.91 -4.67
CA VAL A 51 -5.02 14.74 -3.57
C VAL A 51 -6.54 14.78 -3.63
N VAL A 52 -7.12 15.14 -4.77
CA VAL A 52 -8.58 15.29 -4.92
C VAL A 52 -9.30 13.97 -4.71
N ALA A 53 -8.83 12.89 -5.34
CA ALA A 53 -9.45 11.57 -5.19
C ALA A 53 -9.27 11.01 -3.77
N GLY A 54 -8.11 11.22 -3.14
CA GLY A 54 -7.86 10.82 -1.76
C GLY A 54 -8.80 11.51 -0.77
N LEU A 55 -9.03 12.82 -0.94
CA LEU A 55 -10.00 13.58 -0.13
C LEU A 55 -11.45 13.21 -0.48
N ALA A 56 -11.77 13.03 -1.76
CA ALA A 56 -13.10 12.62 -2.20
C ALA A 56 -13.48 11.22 -1.66
N LEU A 57 -12.51 10.34 -1.43
CA LEU A 57 -12.74 9.03 -0.81
C LEU A 57 -13.24 9.15 0.64
N GLN A 58 -13.12 10.30 1.30
CA GLN A 58 -13.65 10.51 2.66
C GLN A 58 -15.16 10.71 2.68
N LEU A 59 -15.76 11.12 1.56
CA LEU A 59 -17.16 11.49 1.45
C LEU A 59 -17.95 10.36 0.79
N ARG A 60 -19.02 9.88 1.45
CA ARG A 60 -19.84 8.76 0.93
C ARG A 60 -20.31 8.93 -0.51
N PRO A 61 -20.81 10.10 -0.96
CA PRO A 61 -21.30 10.26 -2.33
C PRO A 61 -20.23 10.11 -3.40
N THR A 62 -18.97 10.44 -3.08
CA THR A 62 -17.84 10.43 -4.04
C THR A 62 -16.89 9.28 -3.83
N ALA A 63 -17.08 8.47 -2.76
CA ALA A 63 -16.14 7.42 -2.38
C ALA A 63 -15.97 6.33 -3.48
N LEU A 64 -17.06 5.93 -4.13
CA LEU A 64 -16.99 4.93 -5.17
C LEU A 64 -16.18 5.40 -6.39
N PRO A 65 -16.49 6.52 -7.06
CA PRO A 65 -15.68 7.00 -8.17
C PRO A 65 -14.24 7.33 -7.73
N ALA A 66 -14.04 7.88 -6.52
CA ALA A 66 -12.71 8.18 -5.99
C ALA A 66 -11.83 6.92 -5.86
N SER A 67 -12.38 5.81 -5.36
CA SER A 67 -11.64 4.54 -5.29
C SER A 67 -11.23 4.02 -6.66
N LEU A 68 -12.08 4.16 -7.68
CA LEU A 68 -11.75 3.80 -9.06
C LEU A 68 -10.66 4.69 -9.65
N VAL A 69 -10.73 6.01 -9.40
CA VAL A 69 -9.70 6.95 -9.86
C VAL A 69 -8.34 6.62 -9.23
N LEU A 70 -8.27 6.39 -7.91
CA LEU A 70 -7.02 6.00 -7.26
C LEU A 70 -6.48 4.67 -7.80
N THR A 71 -7.35 3.66 -7.99
CA THR A 71 -6.97 2.39 -8.61
C THR A 71 -6.39 2.62 -10.00
N ALA A 72 -7.06 3.43 -10.83
CA ALA A 72 -6.60 3.71 -12.19
C ALA A 72 -5.27 4.48 -12.22
N CYS A 73 -5.06 5.43 -11.31
CA CYS A 73 -3.80 6.19 -11.22
C CYS A 73 -2.62 5.29 -10.87
N PHE A 74 -2.75 4.46 -9.83
CA PHE A 74 -1.68 3.53 -9.46
C PHE A 74 -1.47 2.45 -10.51
N ALA A 75 -2.54 1.91 -11.12
CA ALA A 75 -2.45 0.97 -12.22
C ALA A 75 -1.76 1.58 -13.46
N ALA A 76 -2.06 2.84 -13.78
CA ALA A 76 -1.38 3.53 -14.88
C ALA A 76 0.12 3.70 -14.61
N ALA A 77 0.51 4.13 -13.41
CA ALA A 77 1.92 4.23 -13.01
C ALA A 77 2.61 2.85 -13.05
N LEU A 78 1.94 1.80 -12.56
CA LEU A 78 2.42 0.42 -12.64
C LEU A 78 2.70 0.01 -14.09
N LEU A 79 1.69 0.13 -14.97
CA LEU A 79 1.74 -0.40 -16.33
C LEU A 79 2.65 0.45 -17.25
N VAL A 80 2.70 1.77 -17.05
CA VAL A 80 3.45 2.68 -17.92
C VAL A 80 4.90 2.85 -17.48
N LEU A 81 5.17 2.82 -16.16
CA LEU A 81 6.52 3.09 -15.65
C LEU A 81 7.24 1.84 -15.15
N HIS A 82 6.59 1.04 -14.28
CA HIS A 82 7.27 -0.04 -13.57
C HIS A 82 7.33 -1.35 -14.37
N VAL A 83 6.25 -1.76 -15.03
CA VAL A 83 6.25 -2.99 -15.86
C VAL A 83 7.26 -2.91 -17.01
N PRO A 84 7.35 -1.82 -17.81
CA PRO A 84 8.37 -1.73 -18.87
C PRO A 84 9.81 -1.73 -18.32
N ARG A 85 10.04 -1.09 -17.16
CA ARG A 85 11.37 -1.09 -16.50
C ARG A 85 11.75 -2.50 -16.03
N ALA A 86 10.81 -3.22 -15.41
CA ALA A 86 11.04 -4.58 -14.98
C ALA A 86 11.27 -5.52 -16.17
N ALA A 87 10.56 -5.35 -17.28
CA ALA A 87 10.78 -6.10 -18.50
C ALA A 87 12.18 -5.80 -19.12
N ALA A 88 12.62 -4.55 -19.09
CA ALA A 88 13.95 -4.15 -19.59
C ALA A 88 15.11 -4.59 -18.67
N ALA A 89 14.85 -4.79 -17.38
CA ALA A 89 15.82 -5.17 -16.37
C ALA A 89 15.35 -6.42 -15.59
N ALA A 90 14.90 -7.45 -16.32
CA ALA A 90 14.21 -8.62 -15.74
C ALA A 90 15.03 -9.41 -14.71
N THR A 91 16.35 -9.32 -14.77
CA THR A 91 17.27 -9.96 -13.81
C THR A 91 17.52 -9.12 -12.56
N THR A 92 17.03 -7.88 -12.51
CA THR A 92 17.25 -6.94 -11.41
C THR A 92 16.06 -6.97 -10.45
N TRP A 93 16.27 -7.48 -9.25
CA TRP A 93 15.19 -7.69 -8.26
C TRP A 93 14.44 -6.39 -7.91
N VAL A 94 15.13 -5.25 -7.75
CA VAL A 94 14.52 -3.95 -7.43
C VAL A 94 13.45 -3.52 -8.44
N SER A 95 13.57 -3.95 -9.70
CA SER A 95 12.56 -3.64 -10.71
C SER A 95 11.23 -4.36 -10.45
N TRP A 96 11.28 -5.59 -9.95
CA TRP A 96 10.11 -6.38 -9.56
C TRP A 96 9.52 -5.93 -8.22
N GLU A 97 10.36 -5.47 -7.31
CA GLU A 97 9.91 -4.82 -6.07
C GLU A 97 9.04 -3.60 -6.36
N GLY A 98 9.47 -2.69 -7.25
CA GLY A 98 8.67 -1.56 -7.68
C GLY A 98 7.35 -1.95 -8.38
N VAL A 99 7.33 -3.07 -9.12
CA VAL A 99 6.09 -3.64 -9.68
C VAL A 99 5.16 -4.11 -8.56
N ALA A 100 5.68 -4.83 -7.56
CA ALA A 100 4.89 -5.32 -6.43
C ALA A 100 4.35 -4.16 -5.58
N GLU A 101 5.14 -3.08 -5.42
CA GLU A 101 4.77 -1.88 -4.67
C GLU A 101 3.56 -1.18 -5.31
N LEU A 102 3.66 -0.81 -6.59
CA LEU A 102 2.55 -0.18 -7.31
C LEU A 102 1.35 -1.12 -7.45
N LEU A 103 1.57 -2.43 -7.57
CA LEU A 103 0.49 -3.41 -7.58
C LEU A 103 -0.25 -3.42 -6.23
N ALA A 104 0.47 -3.46 -5.10
CA ALA A 104 -0.14 -3.43 -3.76
C ALA A 104 -0.96 -2.13 -3.54
N MET A 105 -0.43 -0.98 -3.98
CA MET A 105 -1.14 0.30 -3.93
C MET A 105 -2.41 0.27 -4.81
N THR A 106 -2.33 -0.30 -6.02
CA THR A 106 -3.47 -0.50 -6.93
C THR A 106 -4.53 -1.39 -6.30
N LEU A 107 -4.10 -2.50 -5.69
CA LEU A 107 -4.99 -3.45 -5.01
C LEU A 107 -5.67 -2.82 -3.78
N GLY A 108 -4.99 -1.91 -3.08
CA GLY A 108 -5.59 -1.10 -2.01
C GLY A 108 -6.81 -0.31 -2.50
N GLY A 109 -6.71 0.36 -3.65
CA GLY A 109 -7.82 1.06 -4.30
C GLY A 109 -8.94 0.12 -4.77
N ALA A 110 -8.58 -1.01 -5.37
CA ALA A 110 -9.53 -2.03 -5.81
C ALA A 110 -10.31 -2.65 -4.64
N LEU A 111 -9.64 -2.90 -3.52
CA LEU A 111 -10.28 -3.37 -2.29
C LEU A 111 -11.14 -2.27 -1.65
N ALA A 112 -10.71 -1.00 -1.67
CA ALA A 112 -11.54 0.12 -1.23
C ALA A 112 -12.83 0.24 -2.07
N PHE A 113 -12.74 0.07 -3.40
CA PHE A 113 -13.91 -0.03 -4.27
C PHE A 113 -14.80 -1.21 -3.85
N ALA A 114 -14.22 -2.40 -3.68
CA ALA A 114 -14.97 -3.61 -3.34
C ALA A 114 -15.59 -3.57 -1.92
N ALA A 115 -15.07 -2.72 -1.04
CA ALA A 115 -15.66 -2.48 0.28
C ALA A 115 -16.91 -1.59 0.24
N ILE A 116 -17.07 -0.80 -0.84
CA ILE A 116 -18.16 0.17 -1.00
C ILE A 116 -19.21 -0.36 -1.98
N ALA A 117 -18.76 -1.03 -3.05
CA ALA A 117 -19.61 -1.52 -4.13
C ALA A 117 -20.19 -2.92 -3.83
N ASP A 118 -21.36 -3.17 -4.42
CA ASP A 118 -21.98 -4.49 -4.49
C ASP A 118 -21.88 -5.10 -5.89
N GLY A 119 -22.23 -6.38 -6.01
CA GLY A 119 -22.30 -7.07 -7.28
C GLY A 119 -21.07 -7.92 -7.62
N PRO A 120 -21.08 -8.56 -8.80
CA PRO A 120 -20.12 -9.62 -9.15
C PRO A 120 -18.69 -9.14 -9.26
N ARG A 121 -18.45 -7.89 -9.72
CA ARG A 121 -17.10 -7.31 -9.80
C ARG A 121 -16.50 -7.08 -8.41
N ALA A 122 -17.27 -6.54 -7.48
CA ALA A 122 -16.81 -6.34 -6.10
C ALA A 122 -16.56 -7.69 -5.42
N ALA A 123 -17.42 -8.69 -5.63
CA ALA A 123 -17.23 -10.05 -5.12
C ALA A 123 -15.95 -10.69 -5.68
N PHE A 124 -15.67 -10.55 -6.97
CA PHE A 124 -14.44 -11.02 -7.58
C PHE A 124 -13.20 -10.35 -6.97
N LEU A 125 -13.21 -9.03 -6.82
CA LEU A 125 -12.09 -8.28 -6.23
C LEU A 125 -11.84 -8.66 -4.77
N ARG A 126 -12.90 -8.86 -3.97
CA ARG A 126 -12.76 -9.33 -2.58
C ARG A 126 -12.07 -10.70 -2.46
N ARG A 127 -12.11 -11.53 -3.50
CA ARG A 127 -11.46 -12.85 -3.54
C ARG A 127 -10.07 -12.79 -4.17
N ALA A 128 -9.91 -12.09 -5.30
CA ALA A 128 -8.68 -12.11 -6.09
C ALA A 128 -7.61 -11.13 -5.57
N ALA A 129 -8.03 -9.93 -5.15
CA ALA A 129 -7.07 -8.91 -4.74
C ALA A 129 -6.25 -9.29 -3.48
N PRO A 130 -6.81 -9.95 -2.45
CA PRO A 130 -6.00 -10.43 -1.32
C PRO A 130 -4.89 -11.40 -1.74
N LEU A 131 -5.16 -12.31 -2.68
CA LEU A 131 -4.16 -13.28 -3.16
C LEU A 131 -3.00 -12.57 -3.86
N LEU A 132 -3.30 -11.63 -4.75
CA LEU A 132 -2.26 -10.84 -5.42
C LEU A 132 -1.48 -9.97 -4.41
N PHE A 133 -2.16 -9.42 -3.41
CA PHE A 133 -1.52 -8.67 -2.33
C PHE A 133 -0.56 -9.56 -1.52
N GLY A 134 -0.97 -10.80 -1.22
CA GLY A 134 -0.13 -11.80 -0.56
C GLY A 134 1.16 -12.09 -1.34
N VAL A 135 1.08 -12.17 -2.69
CA VAL A 135 2.27 -12.29 -3.55
C VAL A 135 3.18 -11.05 -3.41
N CYS A 136 2.61 -9.84 -3.43
CA CYS A 136 3.40 -8.62 -3.24
C CYS A 136 4.17 -8.63 -1.90
N LEU A 137 3.53 -9.11 -0.82
CA LEU A 137 4.17 -9.21 0.49
C LEU A 137 5.36 -10.18 0.51
N VAL A 138 5.25 -11.31 -0.20
CA VAL A 138 6.38 -12.24 -0.34
C VAL A 138 7.53 -11.57 -1.10
N VAL A 139 7.22 -10.82 -2.17
CA VAL A 139 8.23 -10.05 -2.93
C VAL A 139 8.91 -9.03 -2.02
N PHE A 140 8.17 -8.25 -1.25
CA PHE A 140 8.74 -7.28 -0.30
C PHE A 140 9.66 -7.93 0.72
N GLY A 141 9.20 -9.04 1.34
CA GLY A 141 10.03 -9.73 2.33
C GLY A 141 11.30 -10.30 1.74
N ILE A 142 11.28 -10.82 0.50
CA ILE A 142 12.50 -11.26 -0.19
C ILE A 142 13.42 -10.06 -0.47
N SER A 143 12.87 -8.89 -0.83
CA SER A 143 13.64 -7.66 -1.06
C SER A 143 14.45 -7.25 0.17
N GLU A 144 13.89 -7.38 1.38
CA GLU A 144 14.61 -7.10 2.62
C GLU A 144 15.91 -7.93 2.76
N PHE A 145 15.86 -9.21 2.37
CA PHE A 145 17.05 -10.07 2.39
C PHE A 145 18.01 -9.78 1.23
N VAL A 146 17.48 -9.52 0.03
CA VAL A 146 18.32 -9.21 -1.14
C VAL A 146 19.10 -7.90 -0.93
N TYR A 147 18.47 -6.91 -0.30
CA TYR A 147 19.05 -5.60 -0.04
C TYR A 147 19.32 -5.33 1.44
N ALA A 148 19.55 -6.37 2.24
CA ALA A 148 19.62 -6.32 3.70
C ALA A 148 20.53 -5.22 4.27
N ARG A 149 21.68 -4.93 3.62
CA ARG A 149 22.58 -3.84 4.05
C ARG A 149 21.99 -2.45 3.77
N PHE A 150 21.25 -2.30 2.69
CA PHE A 150 20.61 -1.04 2.33
C PHE A 150 19.41 -0.78 3.26
N THR A 151 18.54 -1.75 3.45
CA THR A 151 17.37 -1.63 4.32
C THR A 151 17.77 -1.50 5.78
N ALA A 152 18.79 -2.23 6.24
CA ALA A 152 19.34 -2.08 7.58
C ALA A 152 19.82 -0.64 7.86
N ALA A 153 20.45 0.03 6.88
CA ALA A 153 20.91 1.41 7.05
C ALA A 153 19.76 2.42 7.26
N MET A 154 18.53 2.05 6.90
CA MET A 154 17.34 2.88 7.15
C MET A 154 16.77 2.71 8.57
N VAL A 155 17.09 1.61 9.24
CA VAL A 155 16.65 1.34 10.62
C VAL A 155 17.39 2.27 11.57
N PRO A 156 16.70 2.90 12.56
CA PRO A 156 17.36 3.74 13.55
C PRO A 156 18.48 3.01 14.29
N ALA A 157 19.69 3.60 14.32
CA ALA A 157 20.88 2.95 14.90
C ALA A 157 20.78 2.70 16.42
N TRP A 158 19.89 3.42 17.11
CA TRP A 158 19.64 3.25 18.55
C TRP A 158 18.76 2.04 18.88
N LEU A 159 18.15 1.40 17.88
CA LEU A 159 17.20 0.30 18.09
C LEU A 159 17.96 -1.03 18.32
N PRO A 160 17.88 -1.65 19.52
CA PRO A 160 18.54 -2.91 19.80
C PRO A 160 17.78 -4.09 19.14
N PRO A 161 18.41 -5.23 18.82
CA PRO A 161 19.83 -5.52 19.03
C PRO A 161 20.74 -4.98 17.92
N SER A 162 20.28 -4.83 16.68
CA SER A 162 21.02 -4.28 15.55
C SER A 162 20.09 -3.89 14.39
N GLN A 163 20.54 -3.00 13.54
CA GLN A 163 19.81 -2.60 12.33
C GLN A 163 19.55 -3.79 11.40
N LEU A 164 20.55 -4.67 11.20
CA LEU A 164 20.42 -5.86 10.35
C LEU A 164 19.37 -6.84 10.91
N PHE A 165 19.34 -7.04 12.23
CA PHE A 165 18.31 -7.87 12.85
C PHE A 165 16.90 -7.40 12.48
N TRP A 166 16.65 -6.09 12.52
CA TRP A 166 15.33 -5.56 12.20
C TRP A 166 14.99 -5.66 10.70
N ALA A 167 15.96 -5.46 9.81
CA ALA A 167 15.78 -5.70 8.38
C ALA A 167 15.38 -7.16 8.11
N ASP A 168 16.13 -8.12 8.66
CA ASP A 168 15.84 -9.55 8.51
C ASP A 168 14.49 -9.93 9.16
N ALA A 169 14.21 -9.43 10.35
CA ALA A 169 12.97 -9.71 11.08
C ALA A 169 11.75 -9.19 10.33
N THR A 170 11.80 -7.96 9.82
CA THR A 170 10.69 -7.37 9.05
C THR A 170 10.50 -8.07 7.72
N GLY A 171 11.58 -8.46 7.04
CA GLY A 171 11.54 -9.31 5.85
C GLY A 171 10.85 -10.63 6.11
N GLY A 172 11.23 -11.32 7.19
CA GLY A 172 10.57 -12.57 7.63
C GLY A 172 9.09 -12.37 7.95
N CYS A 173 8.74 -11.26 8.63
CA CYS A 173 7.35 -10.92 8.93
C CYS A 173 6.52 -10.65 7.67
N GLN A 174 7.08 -9.99 6.64
CA GLN A 174 6.39 -9.74 5.37
C GLN A 174 6.13 -11.05 4.62
N ILE A 175 7.12 -11.96 4.54
CA ILE A 175 6.93 -13.28 3.93
C ILE A 175 5.86 -14.07 4.70
N ALA A 176 5.93 -14.11 6.03
CA ALA A 176 4.94 -14.80 6.85
C ALA A 176 3.53 -14.23 6.67
N ALA A 177 3.40 -12.90 6.59
CA ALA A 177 2.12 -12.24 6.32
C ALA A 177 1.59 -12.58 4.92
N GLY A 178 2.46 -12.58 3.90
CA GLY A 178 2.10 -12.98 2.54
C GLY A 178 1.59 -14.42 2.49
N LEU A 179 2.30 -15.37 3.10
CA LEU A 179 1.89 -16.77 3.18
C LEU A 179 0.59 -16.96 3.98
N ALA A 180 0.39 -16.20 5.06
CA ALA A 180 -0.85 -16.22 5.84
C ALA A 180 -2.05 -15.77 5.00
N VAL A 181 -1.89 -14.69 4.23
CA VAL A 181 -2.94 -14.18 3.32
C VAL A 181 -3.22 -15.16 2.19
N LEU A 182 -2.18 -15.77 1.59
CA LEU A 182 -2.32 -16.74 0.51
C LEU A 182 -2.99 -18.05 0.95
N SER A 183 -2.69 -18.51 2.17
CA SER A 183 -3.26 -19.75 2.72
C SER A 183 -4.62 -19.53 3.41
N GLY A 184 -5.00 -18.31 3.76
CA GLY A 184 -6.18 -17.99 4.56
C GLY A 184 -6.02 -18.32 6.05
N VAL A 185 -4.83 -18.78 6.49
CA VAL A 185 -4.52 -19.09 7.89
C VAL A 185 -3.99 -17.85 8.58
N LEU A 186 -4.66 -17.40 9.65
CA LEU A 186 -4.32 -16.18 10.42
C LEU A 186 -4.22 -14.89 9.55
N ASP A 187 -4.79 -14.89 8.36
CA ASP A 187 -4.72 -13.84 7.36
C ASP A 187 -5.15 -12.45 7.88
N VAL A 188 -6.26 -12.38 8.66
CA VAL A 188 -6.73 -11.12 9.28
C VAL A 188 -5.73 -10.60 10.29
N LEU A 189 -5.17 -11.49 11.14
CA LEU A 189 -4.16 -11.11 12.12
C LEU A 189 -2.90 -10.62 11.40
N ALA A 190 -2.44 -11.37 10.40
CA ALA A 190 -1.27 -11.02 9.60
C ALA A 190 -1.43 -9.65 8.92
N ALA A 191 -2.58 -9.38 8.29
CA ALA A 191 -2.85 -8.09 7.65
C ALA A 191 -2.90 -6.92 8.66
N ARG A 192 -3.41 -7.14 9.88
CA ARG A 192 -3.40 -6.13 10.96
C ARG A 192 -1.99 -5.85 11.47
N LEU A 193 -1.18 -6.89 11.70
CA LEU A 193 0.21 -6.75 12.14
C LEU A 193 1.05 -6.08 11.05
N LEU A 194 0.81 -6.42 9.77
CA LEU A 194 1.43 -5.74 8.64
C LEU A 194 1.10 -4.24 8.61
N THR A 195 -0.18 -3.89 8.82
CA THR A 195 -0.60 -2.49 8.92
C THR A 195 0.16 -1.77 10.02
N LEU A 196 0.25 -2.37 11.22
CA LEU A 196 1.00 -1.81 12.34
C LEU A 196 2.48 -1.64 12.01
N MET A 197 3.09 -2.63 11.33
CA MET A 197 4.48 -2.58 10.90
C MET A 197 4.73 -1.41 9.94
N TYR A 198 3.90 -1.22 8.92
CA TYR A 198 4.04 -0.10 7.99
C TYR A 198 3.81 1.26 8.67
N LEU A 199 2.87 1.37 9.60
CA LEU A 199 2.72 2.58 10.42
C LEU A 199 3.97 2.85 11.27
N THR A 200 4.57 1.81 11.83
CA THR A 200 5.83 1.91 12.57
C THR A 200 6.98 2.37 11.68
N PHE A 201 7.08 1.85 10.45
CA PHE A 201 8.06 2.32 9.46
C PHE A 201 7.85 3.79 9.12
N GLY A 202 6.60 4.22 8.94
CA GLY A 202 6.26 5.61 8.70
C GLY A 202 6.83 6.53 9.77
N VAL A 203 6.67 6.15 11.04
CA VAL A 203 7.09 6.97 12.19
C VAL A 203 8.59 6.86 12.48
N LEU A 204 9.17 5.66 12.45
CA LEU A 204 10.54 5.42 12.91
C LEU A 204 11.59 5.53 11.81
N VAL A 205 11.20 5.26 10.56
CA VAL A 205 12.13 5.22 9.42
C VAL A 205 11.94 6.43 8.51
N HIS A 206 10.75 6.62 7.98
CA HIS A 206 10.53 7.60 6.93
C HIS A 206 10.32 9.03 7.45
N LEU A 207 9.53 9.24 8.52
CA LEU A 207 9.29 10.57 9.06
C LEU A 207 10.57 11.28 9.55
N PRO A 208 11.52 10.62 10.24
CA PRO A 208 12.78 11.26 10.61
C PRO A 208 13.60 11.73 9.40
N ARG A 209 13.54 11.02 8.26
CA ARG A 209 14.24 11.41 7.03
C ARG A 209 13.61 12.65 6.40
N VAL A 210 12.27 12.74 6.40
CA VAL A 210 11.55 13.95 5.96
C VAL A 210 11.87 15.14 6.87
N ILE A 211 11.95 14.94 8.19
CA ILE A 211 12.31 16.01 9.14
C ILE A 211 13.76 16.46 8.93
N ALA A 212 14.68 15.53 8.64
CA ALA A 212 16.09 15.83 8.43
C ALA A 212 16.33 16.62 7.13
N ASP A 213 15.56 16.33 6.07
CA ASP A 213 15.61 17.06 4.81
C ASP A 213 14.19 17.27 4.23
N PRO A 214 13.48 18.33 4.67
CA PRO A 214 12.13 18.64 4.22
C PRO A 214 12.02 19.02 2.73
N HIS A 215 13.15 19.31 2.09
CA HIS A 215 13.21 19.66 0.66
C HIS A 215 13.56 18.46 -0.23
N SER A 216 13.80 17.28 0.33
CA SER A 216 14.08 16.07 -0.42
C SER A 216 12.80 15.46 -1.02
N PRO A 217 12.59 15.50 -2.36
CA PRO A 217 11.43 14.85 -2.97
C PRO A 217 11.42 13.34 -2.70
N GLY A 218 12.59 12.67 -2.73
CA GLY A 218 12.70 11.24 -2.47
C GLY A 218 12.26 10.86 -1.05
N ALA A 219 12.63 11.63 -0.02
CA ALA A 219 12.21 11.36 1.37
C ALA A 219 10.67 11.44 1.51
N TRP A 220 10.04 12.43 0.88
CA TRP A 220 8.58 12.53 0.85
C TRP A 220 7.93 11.39 0.08
N GLY A 221 8.52 11.00 -1.07
CA GLY A 221 8.02 9.88 -1.86
C GLY A 221 8.03 8.58 -1.09
N GLU A 222 9.16 8.21 -0.47
CA GLU A 222 9.26 7.01 0.35
C GLU A 222 8.27 7.02 1.53
N HIS A 223 8.14 8.16 2.21
CA HIS A 223 7.18 8.30 3.30
C HIS A 223 5.73 8.16 2.82
N GLY A 224 5.36 8.84 1.73
CA GLY A 224 4.02 8.80 1.16
C GLY A 224 3.64 7.42 0.64
N VAL A 225 4.54 6.74 -0.07
CA VAL A 225 4.36 5.36 -0.54
C VAL A 225 4.12 4.42 0.65
N ASN A 226 4.94 4.50 1.69
CA ASN A 226 4.75 3.70 2.90
C ASN A 226 3.38 3.95 3.56
N LEU A 227 2.90 5.20 3.61
CA LEU A 227 1.57 5.50 4.14
C LEU A 227 0.46 4.89 3.29
N VAL A 228 0.58 4.92 1.95
CA VAL A 228 -0.39 4.28 1.05
C VAL A 228 -0.40 2.77 1.23
N LEU A 229 0.77 2.14 1.38
CA LEU A 229 0.89 0.70 1.67
C LEU A 229 0.27 0.35 3.04
N ALA A 230 0.47 1.18 4.08
CA ALA A 230 -0.19 1.01 5.37
C ALA A 230 -1.73 1.08 5.24
N GLY A 231 -2.24 2.06 4.49
CA GLY A 231 -3.66 2.18 4.19
C GLY A 231 -4.20 0.98 3.40
N ALA A 232 -3.47 0.52 2.38
CA ALA A 232 -3.83 -0.64 1.57
C ALA A 232 -3.86 -1.94 2.40
N ALA A 233 -2.87 -2.16 3.28
CA ALA A 233 -2.86 -3.27 4.22
C ALA A 233 -4.04 -3.22 5.21
N TRP A 234 -4.45 -2.02 5.62
CA TRP A 234 -5.63 -1.86 6.48
C TRP A 234 -6.93 -2.21 5.75
N VAL A 235 -7.10 -1.76 4.49
CA VAL A 235 -8.26 -2.15 3.67
C VAL A 235 -8.28 -3.66 3.45
N LEU A 236 -7.11 -4.30 3.23
CA LEU A 236 -6.99 -5.76 3.16
C LEU A 236 -7.48 -6.41 4.45
N ALA A 237 -7.02 -5.95 5.63
CA ALA A 237 -7.43 -6.49 6.92
C ALA A 237 -8.95 -6.38 7.15
N ASP A 238 -9.55 -5.23 6.78
CA ASP A 238 -10.99 -5.00 6.87
C ASP A 238 -11.77 -5.96 5.95
N THR A 239 -11.27 -6.18 4.72
CA THR A 239 -11.89 -7.07 3.73
C THR A 239 -11.87 -8.52 4.20
N LEU A 240 -10.71 -9.02 4.65
CA LEU A 240 -10.56 -10.39 5.17
C LEU A 240 -11.40 -10.60 6.43
N GLY A 241 -11.40 -9.62 7.35
CA GLY A 241 -12.19 -9.69 8.57
C GLY A 241 -13.70 -9.70 8.31
N LYS A 242 -14.17 -8.97 7.28
CA LYS A 242 -15.59 -9.02 6.87
C LYS A 242 -15.94 -10.37 6.29
N ALA A 243 -15.14 -10.91 5.38
CA ALA A 243 -15.37 -12.22 4.77
C ALA A 243 -15.45 -13.35 5.80
N LYS A 244 -14.61 -13.33 6.83
CA LYS A 244 -14.66 -14.34 7.91
C LYS A 244 -15.92 -14.23 8.76
N ARG A 245 -16.40 -13.03 9.05
CA ARG A 245 -17.66 -12.85 9.80
C ARG A 245 -18.87 -13.33 9.01
N GLU A 246 -18.89 -13.07 7.69
CA GLU A 246 -19.98 -13.52 6.81
C GLU A 246 -20.01 -15.05 6.62
N ASN A 247 -18.87 -15.72 6.76
CA ASN A 247 -18.74 -17.18 6.65
C ASN A 247 -18.77 -17.91 8.02
N ALA A 248 -18.85 -17.18 9.14
CA ALA A 248 -18.99 -17.81 10.46
C ALA A 248 -20.38 -18.48 10.55
N PRO A 249 -20.47 -19.73 11.05
CA PRO A 249 -21.78 -20.36 11.29
C PRO A 249 -22.57 -19.49 12.26
N GLU A 250 -23.86 -19.27 11.97
CA GLU A 250 -24.77 -18.67 12.93
C GLU A 250 -24.76 -19.55 14.18
N THR A 251 -24.28 -19.02 15.29
CA THR A 251 -24.34 -19.72 16.57
C THR A 251 -25.84 -19.81 16.95
N GLU A 252 -26.32 -21.02 16.98
CA GLU A 252 -27.70 -21.41 17.33
C GLU A 252 -27.93 -21.27 18.87
N ASP A 253 -27.46 -20.17 19.45
CA ASP A 253 -27.68 -19.81 20.86
C ASP A 253 -28.49 -18.51 20.94
N ASP A 254 -29.75 -18.59 20.51
CA ASP A 254 -30.78 -17.71 21.04
C ASP A 254 -31.64 -18.48 22.08
N PRO A 255 -31.31 -18.37 23.38
CA PRO A 255 -32.12 -18.98 24.41
C PRO A 255 -33.52 -18.37 24.55
N ALA A 256 -33.90 -17.38 23.73
CA ALA A 256 -35.20 -16.73 23.71
C ALA A 256 -36.27 -17.44 22.84
N ALA A 257 -35.88 -18.45 22.04
CA ALA A 257 -36.82 -19.20 21.20
C ALA A 257 -37.44 -20.44 21.90
N ALA A 258 -37.18 -20.64 23.19
CA ALA A 258 -37.66 -21.80 23.99
C ALA A 258 -38.58 -21.40 25.16
N ILE A 259 -39.41 -20.35 25.01
CA ILE A 259 -40.50 -20.07 25.97
C ILE A 259 -41.82 -19.83 25.23
#